data_7ddd75796d9e07a30cc3c3012317e0b9
#
_entry.id   7ddd75796d9e07a30cc3c3012317e0b9
#
_cell.length_a   1.000
_cell.length_b   1.000
_cell.length_c   1.000
_cell.angle_alpha   90.00
_cell.angle_beta   90.00
_cell.angle_gamma   90.00
#
_symmetry.space_group_name_H-M   'P 1'
#
loop_
_entity.id
_entity.type
_entity.pdbx_description
1 polymer ?
#
loop_
_entity_poly.entity_id
_entity_poly.type
_entity_poly.pdbx_seq_one_letter_code
_entity_poly.pdbx_strand_id
1 'polypeptide(L)'
;MGRKIVVSFPGGRGYEIPILYFGAKLYEDKGYEKLYISHPWNGDYDFSALLENAEKVIQEVKFDEYDDIVFVAKSIGTVVACQIKEKYQIPAALILFTPLYETMPYIHHGNDIKLVAVGDKDRYIDALMLSAECEKEGILCHVEQNVGHRMEVMNDLNRNLEIVANVISKLS
;
A
#
# COMPACT_ATOMS: atom_id res chain seq x y z
N MET A 1 -6.78 1.64 26.28
CA MET A 1 -6.05 1.49 25.00
C MET A 1 -6.82 2.30 23.97
N GLY A 2 -6.14 3.17 23.22
CA GLY A 2 -6.79 3.93 22.18
C GLY A 2 -7.23 3.08 21.00
N ARG A 3 -8.16 3.58 20.19
CA ARG A 3 -8.63 2.90 18.97
C ARG A 3 -7.56 3.00 17.88
N LYS A 4 -7.45 1.96 17.09
CA LYS A 4 -6.49 1.88 15.98
C LYS A 4 -7.17 1.33 14.74
N ILE A 5 -6.82 1.82 13.56
CA ILE A 5 -7.42 1.36 12.31
C ILE A 5 -6.36 1.12 11.22
N VAL A 6 -6.53 0.03 10.49
CA VAL A 6 -5.81 -0.23 9.25
C VAL A 6 -6.77 -0.18 8.07
N VAL A 7 -6.46 0.64 7.09
CA VAL A 7 -7.25 0.79 5.86
C VAL A 7 -6.47 0.22 4.69
N SER A 8 -7.08 -0.68 3.94
CA SER A 8 -6.44 -1.33 2.78
C SER A 8 -6.97 -0.74 1.48
N PHE A 9 -6.03 -0.31 0.62
CA PHE A 9 -6.29 0.24 -0.70
C PHE A 9 -5.78 -0.75 -1.77
N PRO A 10 -6.65 -1.53 -2.41
CA PRO A 10 -6.24 -2.54 -3.35
C PRO A 10 -5.77 -1.97 -4.69
N GLY A 11 -4.99 -2.77 -5.41
CA GLY A 11 -4.74 -2.59 -6.83
C GLY A 11 -5.87 -3.13 -7.68
N GLY A 12 -5.70 -3.14 -9.01
CA GLY A 12 -6.71 -3.59 -9.96
C GLY A 12 -7.16 -5.06 -9.84
N ARG A 13 -6.52 -5.86 -9.00
CA ARG A 13 -6.92 -7.25 -8.71
C ARG A 13 -7.56 -7.44 -7.34
N GLY A 14 -7.90 -6.35 -6.68
CA GLY A 14 -8.53 -6.41 -5.36
C GLY A 14 -7.64 -7.03 -4.28
N TYR A 15 -8.26 -7.72 -3.34
CA TYR A 15 -7.59 -8.30 -2.15
C TYR A 15 -7.00 -9.70 -2.37
N GLU A 16 -7.12 -10.28 -3.54
CA GLU A 16 -6.57 -11.60 -3.88
C GLU A 16 -5.03 -11.61 -3.95
N ILE A 17 -4.40 -10.46 -3.76
CA ILE A 17 -2.94 -10.33 -3.76
C ILE A 17 -2.39 -10.54 -2.36
N PRO A 18 -1.61 -11.63 -2.12
CA PRO A 18 -1.17 -12.03 -0.78
C PRO A 18 -0.45 -10.93 0.01
N ILE A 19 0.40 -10.14 -0.64
CA ILE A 19 1.17 -9.08 0.03
C ILE A 19 0.28 -8.01 0.65
N LEU A 20 -0.82 -7.61 -0.02
CA LEU A 20 -1.77 -6.64 0.52
C LEU A 20 -2.54 -7.25 1.69
N TYR A 21 -3.00 -8.49 1.53
CA TYR A 21 -3.72 -9.22 2.57
C TYR A 21 -2.87 -9.33 3.84
N PHE A 22 -1.64 -9.87 3.73
CA PHE A 22 -0.78 -10.06 4.90
C PHE A 22 -0.25 -8.76 5.48
N GLY A 23 -0.04 -7.73 4.67
CA GLY A 23 0.29 -6.38 5.14
C GLY A 23 -0.78 -5.81 6.07
N ALA A 24 -2.05 -5.92 5.69
CA ALA A 24 -3.16 -5.50 6.55
C ALA A 24 -3.39 -6.45 7.74
N LYS A 25 -3.27 -7.76 7.53
CA LYS A 25 -3.43 -8.79 8.55
C LYS A 25 -2.45 -8.63 9.71
N LEU A 26 -1.21 -8.20 9.43
CA LEU A 26 -0.22 -7.91 10.46
C LEU A 26 -0.73 -6.87 11.48
N TYR A 27 -1.43 -5.84 11.02
CA TYR A 27 -2.00 -4.80 11.90
C TYR A 27 -3.28 -5.27 12.57
N GLU A 28 -4.13 -6.02 11.88
CA GLU A 28 -5.30 -6.66 12.50
C GLU A 28 -4.89 -7.54 13.69
N ASP A 29 -3.81 -8.33 13.56
CA ASP A 29 -3.27 -9.17 14.64
C ASP A 29 -2.67 -8.35 15.79
N LYS A 30 -2.31 -7.09 15.54
CA LYS A 30 -1.90 -6.11 16.56
C LYS A 30 -3.10 -5.34 17.17
N GLY A 31 -4.34 -5.72 16.84
CA GLY A 31 -5.56 -5.16 17.41
C GLY A 31 -6.11 -3.93 16.70
N TYR A 32 -5.72 -3.69 15.45
CA TYR A 32 -6.32 -2.62 14.63
C TYR A 32 -7.69 -3.06 14.09
N GLU A 33 -8.65 -2.15 14.12
CA GLU A 33 -9.88 -2.29 13.35
C GLU A 33 -9.52 -2.28 11.84
N LYS A 34 -10.24 -3.08 11.05
CA LYS A 34 -9.91 -3.27 9.64
C LYS A 34 -10.96 -2.67 8.74
N LEU A 35 -10.54 -1.85 7.78
CA LEU A 35 -11.37 -1.30 6.72
C LEU A 35 -10.79 -1.65 5.36
N TYR A 36 -11.58 -2.20 4.47
CA TYR A 36 -11.21 -2.47 3.09
C TYR A 36 -11.93 -1.52 2.13
N ILE A 37 -11.16 -0.85 1.28
CA ILE A 37 -11.70 -0.10 0.15
C ILE A 37 -11.98 -1.09 -0.98
N SER A 38 -13.23 -1.41 -1.23
CA SER A 38 -13.58 -2.32 -2.33
C SER A 38 -13.54 -1.62 -3.68
N HIS A 39 -13.04 -2.31 -4.70
CA HIS A 39 -13.18 -1.87 -6.09
C HIS A 39 -14.31 -2.67 -6.74
N PRO A 40 -15.35 -2.03 -7.24
CA PRO A 40 -16.25 -2.68 -8.18
C PRO A 40 -15.49 -2.83 -9.51
N TRP A 41 -14.86 -4.00 -9.70
CA TRP A 41 -14.20 -4.30 -10.98
C TRP A 41 -15.24 -4.64 -12.03
N ASN A 42 -15.39 -3.78 -13.01
CA ASN A 42 -16.32 -3.97 -14.15
C ASN A 42 -15.60 -4.22 -15.48
N GLY A 43 -14.27 -4.46 -15.43
CA GLY A 43 -13.46 -4.68 -16.63
C GLY A 43 -12.77 -3.43 -17.18
N ASP A 44 -13.28 -2.26 -16.87
CA ASP A 44 -12.68 -0.99 -17.26
C ASP A 44 -11.94 -0.35 -16.08
N TYR A 45 -10.76 0.19 -16.37
CA TYR A 45 -9.91 0.82 -15.38
C TYR A 45 -10.19 2.33 -15.34
N ASP A 46 -11.10 2.74 -14.48
CA ASP A 46 -11.39 4.15 -14.25
C ASP A 46 -10.84 4.62 -12.91
N PHE A 47 -9.72 5.37 -12.96
CA PHE A 47 -9.09 5.91 -11.76
C PHE A 47 -10.02 6.86 -10.99
N SER A 48 -10.80 7.68 -11.70
CA SER A 48 -11.73 8.62 -11.06
C SER A 48 -12.79 7.87 -10.26
N ALA A 49 -13.33 6.78 -10.81
CA ALA A 49 -14.29 5.94 -10.11
C ALA A 49 -13.69 5.25 -8.87
N LEU A 50 -12.42 4.82 -8.94
CA LEU A 50 -11.73 4.24 -7.80
C LEU A 50 -11.54 5.25 -6.67
N LEU A 51 -11.10 6.45 -7.02
CA LEU A 51 -10.90 7.54 -6.05
C LEU A 51 -12.23 7.96 -5.42
N GLU A 52 -13.27 8.17 -6.22
CA GLU A 52 -14.60 8.56 -5.75
C GLU A 52 -15.21 7.50 -4.82
N ASN A 53 -15.05 6.21 -5.15
CA ASN A 53 -15.50 5.12 -4.29
C ASN A 53 -14.74 5.10 -2.95
N ALA A 54 -13.42 5.27 -2.98
CA ALA A 54 -12.61 5.35 -1.79
C ALA A 54 -13.02 6.55 -0.92
N GLU A 55 -13.23 7.72 -1.53
CA GLU A 55 -13.69 8.92 -0.82
C GLU A 55 -15.02 8.72 -0.11
N LYS A 56 -15.99 8.08 -0.74
CA LYS A 56 -17.30 7.78 -0.11
C LYS A 56 -17.13 6.96 1.16
N VAL A 57 -16.27 5.93 1.11
CA VAL A 57 -16.03 5.07 2.28
C VAL A 57 -15.27 5.82 3.38
N ILE A 58 -14.24 6.58 3.01
CA ILE A 58 -13.39 7.31 3.96
C ILE A 58 -14.17 8.43 4.69
N GLN A 59 -15.09 9.10 4.01
CA GLN A 59 -15.91 10.15 4.62
C GLN A 59 -16.86 9.64 5.71
N GLU A 60 -17.17 8.35 5.74
CA GLU A 60 -17.99 7.72 6.78
C GLU A 60 -17.17 7.38 8.04
N VAL A 61 -15.83 7.46 7.97
CA VAL A 61 -14.93 7.13 9.08
C VAL A 61 -14.55 8.38 9.86
N LYS A 62 -14.75 8.35 11.15
CA LYS A 62 -14.31 9.43 12.06
C LYS A 62 -12.86 9.16 12.50
N PHE A 63 -11.91 9.58 11.68
CA PHE A 63 -10.49 9.34 11.93
C PHE A 63 -9.95 10.02 13.19
N ASP A 64 -10.58 11.08 13.66
CA ASP A 64 -10.29 11.77 14.91
C ASP A 64 -10.58 10.92 16.17
N GLU A 65 -11.33 9.82 16.04
CA GLU A 65 -11.53 8.85 17.12
C GLU A 65 -10.42 7.79 17.22
N TYR A 66 -9.42 7.80 16.32
CA TYR A 66 -8.33 6.83 16.28
C TYR A 66 -7.00 7.47 16.65
N ASP A 67 -6.26 6.82 17.55
CA ASP A 67 -4.92 7.26 17.98
C ASP A 67 -3.82 6.78 17.02
N ASP A 68 -4.09 5.75 16.24
CA ASP A 68 -3.13 5.19 15.28
C ASP A 68 -3.85 4.72 14.01
N ILE A 69 -3.39 5.23 12.87
CA ILE A 69 -4.01 5.01 11.58
C ILE A 69 -2.94 4.53 10.59
N VAL A 70 -3.18 3.40 9.95
CA VAL A 70 -2.27 2.84 8.94
C VAL A 70 -3.01 2.62 7.63
N PHE A 71 -2.45 3.11 6.54
CA PHE A 71 -2.91 2.85 5.17
C PHE A 71 -1.96 1.85 4.52
N VAL A 72 -2.49 0.70 4.13
CA VAL A 72 -1.75 -0.34 3.40
C VAL A 72 -2.26 -0.35 1.96
N ALA A 73 -1.42 -0.05 1.01
CA ALA A 73 -1.83 0.18 -0.36
C ALA A 73 -0.98 -0.59 -1.37
N LYS A 74 -1.58 -0.98 -2.50
CA LYS A 74 -0.89 -1.67 -3.59
C LYS A 74 -1.23 -1.09 -4.95
N SER A 75 -0.20 -0.94 -5.81
CA SER A 75 -0.37 -0.52 -7.22
C SER A 75 -1.10 0.83 -7.30
N ILE A 76 -2.18 0.92 -8.08
CA ILE A 76 -3.01 2.13 -8.16
C ILE A 76 -3.58 2.56 -6.80
N GLY A 77 -3.82 1.61 -5.91
CA GLY A 77 -4.23 1.90 -4.54
C GLY A 77 -3.23 2.79 -3.79
N THR A 78 -1.94 2.78 -4.16
CA THR A 78 -0.94 3.66 -3.55
C THR A 78 -1.19 5.12 -3.91
N VAL A 79 -1.59 5.40 -5.14
CA VAL A 79 -1.97 6.76 -5.58
C VAL A 79 -3.23 7.22 -4.86
N VAL A 80 -4.26 6.35 -4.82
CA VAL A 80 -5.53 6.64 -4.12
C VAL A 80 -5.29 6.92 -2.64
N ALA A 81 -4.52 6.07 -1.95
CA ALA A 81 -4.21 6.22 -0.53
C ALA A 81 -3.50 7.55 -0.23
N CYS A 82 -2.49 7.91 -1.05
CA CYS A 82 -1.75 9.15 -0.89
C CYS A 82 -2.65 10.38 -1.12
N GLN A 83 -3.45 10.39 -2.17
CA GLN A 83 -4.37 11.49 -2.46
C GLN A 83 -5.43 11.66 -1.37
N ILE A 84 -5.99 10.55 -0.87
CA ILE A 84 -6.95 10.56 0.23
C ILE A 84 -6.31 11.13 1.51
N LYS A 85 -5.12 10.62 1.87
CA LYS A 85 -4.38 11.12 3.03
C LYS A 85 -4.16 12.62 2.97
N GLU A 86 -3.69 13.14 1.83
CA GLU A 86 -3.43 14.55 1.63
C GLU A 86 -4.71 15.39 1.63
N LYS A 87 -5.71 15.00 0.84
CA LYS A 87 -6.97 15.72 0.68
C LYS A 87 -7.74 15.89 2.00
N TYR A 88 -7.79 14.82 2.80
CA TYR A 88 -8.53 14.80 4.07
C TYR A 88 -7.65 15.02 5.29
N GLN A 89 -6.36 15.31 5.08
CA GLN A 89 -5.37 15.56 6.14
C GLN A 89 -5.35 14.46 7.22
N ILE A 90 -5.49 13.19 6.79
CA ILE A 90 -5.52 12.05 7.69
C ILE A 90 -4.09 11.75 8.15
N PRO A 91 -3.80 11.69 9.47
CA PRO A 91 -2.45 11.43 10.00
C PRO A 91 -2.09 9.93 9.92
N ALA A 92 -2.30 9.31 8.76
CA ALA A 92 -2.03 7.89 8.56
C ALA A 92 -0.55 7.63 8.25
N ALA A 93 0.01 6.57 8.82
CA ALA A 93 1.24 5.97 8.34
C ALA A 93 0.97 5.19 7.04
N LEU A 94 1.90 5.25 6.08
CA LEU A 94 1.74 4.62 4.77
C LEU A 94 2.62 3.37 4.62
N ILE A 95 2.07 2.32 4.04
CA ILE A 95 2.77 1.14 3.55
C ILE A 95 2.41 0.97 2.09
N LEU A 96 3.40 1.09 1.21
CA LEU A 96 3.21 1.18 -0.23
C LEU A 96 3.86 -0.01 -0.94
N PHE A 97 3.03 -0.92 -1.45
CA PHE A 97 3.47 -2.07 -2.22
C PHE A 97 3.36 -1.80 -3.72
N THR A 98 4.44 -2.01 -4.45
CA THR A 98 4.52 -1.80 -5.91
C THR A 98 3.84 -0.50 -6.34
N PRO A 99 4.33 0.66 -5.85
CA PRO A 99 3.75 1.94 -6.22
C PRO A 99 3.85 2.16 -7.72
N LEU A 100 2.95 2.99 -8.26
CA LEU A 100 3.04 3.48 -9.63
C LEU A 100 3.91 4.74 -9.69
N TYR A 101 4.30 5.14 -10.91
CA TYR A 101 5.06 6.37 -11.11
C TYR A 101 4.33 7.60 -10.56
N GLU A 102 3.01 7.61 -10.64
CA GLU A 102 2.13 8.66 -10.11
C GLU A 102 2.17 8.79 -8.58
N THR A 103 2.74 7.79 -7.89
CA THR A 103 2.95 7.85 -6.44
C THR A 103 4.21 8.63 -6.06
N MET A 104 5.16 8.82 -7.00
CA MET A 104 6.46 9.46 -6.74
C MET A 104 6.37 10.83 -6.04
N PRO A 105 5.42 11.73 -6.38
CA PRO A 105 5.30 13.02 -5.71
C PRO A 105 5.03 12.93 -4.20
N TYR A 106 4.54 11.79 -3.73
CA TYR A 106 4.21 11.53 -2.33
C TYR A 106 5.35 10.84 -1.56
N ILE A 107 6.42 10.39 -2.25
CA ILE A 107 7.59 9.75 -1.64
C ILE A 107 8.52 10.84 -1.09
N HIS A 108 8.24 11.31 0.10
CA HIS A 108 9.06 12.31 0.80
C HIS A 108 8.92 12.18 2.32
N HIS A 109 9.90 12.66 3.08
CA HIS A 109 9.96 12.57 4.54
C HIS A 109 8.77 13.24 5.27
N GLY A 110 8.06 14.17 4.64
CA GLY A 110 6.85 14.79 5.20
C GLY A 110 5.63 13.87 5.22
N ASN A 111 5.66 12.75 4.45
CA ASN A 111 4.68 11.68 4.55
C ASN A 111 5.24 10.58 5.47
N ASP A 112 4.48 10.17 6.47
CA ASP A 112 4.87 9.07 7.35
C ASP A 112 4.80 7.73 6.60
N ILE A 113 5.84 7.42 5.82
CA ILE A 113 5.95 6.18 5.04
C ILE A 113 6.82 5.18 5.81
N LYS A 114 6.22 4.08 6.27
CA LYS A 114 6.91 3.02 7.02
C LYS A 114 7.68 2.05 6.12
N LEU A 115 7.15 1.80 4.93
CA LEU A 115 7.76 0.88 3.97
C LEU A 115 7.27 1.18 2.56
N VAL A 116 8.22 1.17 1.63
CA VAL A 116 7.97 1.01 0.19
C VAL A 116 8.54 -0.34 -0.22
N ALA A 117 7.78 -1.18 -0.94
CA ALA A 117 8.30 -2.44 -1.47
C ALA A 117 7.98 -2.56 -2.96
N VAL A 118 8.97 -2.97 -3.75
CA VAL A 118 8.88 -3.07 -5.21
C VAL A 118 9.70 -4.26 -5.71
N GLY A 119 9.33 -4.83 -6.84
CA GLY A 119 10.16 -5.81 -7.54
C GLY A 119 11.14 -5.13 -8.50
N ASP A 120 12.35 -5.67 -8.65
CA ASP A 120 13.38 -5.13 -9.56
C ASP A 120 13.00 -5.25 -11.05
N LYS A 121 11.98 -6.03 -11.37
CA LYS A 121 11.39 -6.21 -12.71
C LYS A 121 10.00 -5.55 -12.83
N ASP A 122 9.68 -4.62 -11.96
CA ASP A 122 8.43 -3.88 -12.09
C ASP A 122 8.46 -3.01 -13.37
N ARG A 123 7.42 -3.13 -14.19
CA ARG A 123 7.34 -2.42 -15.47
C ARG A 123 6.67 -1.05 -15.38
N TYR A 124 6.07 -0.72 -14.23
CA TYR A 124 5.33 0.52 -14.03
C TYR A 124 6.12 1.57 -13.27
N ILE A 125 7.28 1.18 -12.72
CA ILE A 125 8.18 2.08 -12.02
C ILE A 125 9.61 1.52 -12.09
N ASP A 126 10.59 2.39 -12.22
CA ASP A 126 11.99 2.01 -12.10
C ASP A 126 12.34 1.82 -10.61
N ALA A 127 12.65 0.58 -10.23
CA ALA A 127 12.93 0.22 -8.85
C ALA A 127 14.21 0.88 -8.31
N LEU A 128 15.22 1.13 -9.17
CA LEU A 128 16.45 1.81 -8.74
C LEU A 128 16.20 3.29 -8.49
N MET A 129 15.45 3.95 -9.37
CA MET A 129 15.03 5.33 -9.18
C MET A 129 14.19 5.50 -7.91
N LEU A 130 13.20 4.62 -7.70
CA LEU A 130 12.37 4.63 -6.51
C LEU A 130 13.19 4.42 -5.23
N SER A 131 14.11 3.44 -5.23
CA SER A 131 14.98 3.16 -4.09
C SER A 131 15.89 4.33 -3.76
N ALA A 132 16.46 4.99 -4.78
CA ALA A 132 17.30 6.17 -4.59
C ALA A 132 16.51 7.36 -3.99
N GLU A 133 15.28 7.59 -4.44
CA GLU A 133 14.44 8.63 -3.86
C GLU A 133 14.05 8.31 -2.41
N CYS A 134 13.69 7.05 -2.11
CA CYS A 134 13.43 6.62 -0.75
C CYS A 134 14.64 6.80 0.16
N GLU A 135 15.85 6.45 -0.32
CA GLU A 135 17.09 6.63 0.45
C GLU A 135 17.35 8.11 0.76
N LYS A 136 17.21 8.98 -0.23
CA LYS A 136 17.34 10.44 -0.07
C LYS A 136 16.38 11.00 0.98
N GLU A 137 15.17 10.49 1.01
CA GLU A 137 14.10 10.93 1.92
C GLU A 137 14.11 10.17 3.28
N GLY A 138 15.06 9.23 3.48
CA GLY A 138 15.15 8.44 4.71
C GLY A 138 14.02 7.43 4.91
N ILE A 139 13.40 6.97 3.80
CA ILE A 139 12.29 6.04 3.79
C ILE A 139 12.81 4.62 3.54
N LEU A 140 12.32 3.65 4.32
CA LEU A 140 12.67 2.25 4.13
C LEU A 140 12.10 1.74 2.79
N CYS A 141 12.98 1.34 1.89
CA CYS A 141 12.64 0.72 0.62
C CYS A 141 13.17 -0.71 0.54
N HIS A 142 12.29 -1.66 0.21
CA HIS A 142 12.66 -3.04 -0.06
C HIS A 142 12.49 -3.35 -1.55
N VAL A 143 13.60 -3.71 -2.20
CA VAL A 143 13.60 -4.15 -3.60
C VAL A 143 13.76 -5.66 -3.65
N GLU A 144 12.70 -6.35 -4.08
CA GLU A 144 12.71 -7.82 -4.22
C GLU A 144 13.27 -8.22 -5.58
N GLN A 145 14.24 -9.15 -5.57
CA GLN A 145 14.99 -9.53 -6.78
C GLN A 145 14.23 -10.52 -7.67
N ASN A 146 14.32 -10.31 -8.99
CA ASN A 146 13.69 -11.12 -10.04
C ASN A 146 12.16 -11.19 -9.94
N VAL A 147 11.54 -10.12 -9.46
CA VAL A 147 10.10 -10.04 -9.21
C VAL A 147 9.52 -8.83 -9.94
N GLY A 148 8.37 -9.02 -10.59
CA GLY A 148 7.64 -7.97 -11.26
C GLY A 148 6.59 -7.29 -10.38
N HIS A 149 5.74 -6.50 -11.00
CA HIS A 149 4.69 -5.69 -10.35
C HIS A 149 3.73 -6.49 -9.46
N ARG A 150 3.53 -7.76 -9.73
CA ARG A 150 2.63 -8.60 -8.91
C ARG A 150 3.21 -8.97 -7.55
N MET A 151 4.52 -8.86 -7.37
CA MET A 151 5.27 -9.43 -6.24
C MET A 151 5.08 -10.95 -6.15
N GLU A 152 5.03 -11.60 -7.31
CA GLU A 152 4.85 -13.04 -7.46
C GLU A 152 5.70 -13.56 -8.62
N VAL A 153 6.15 -14.80 -8.50
CA VAL A 153 6.79 -15.59 -9.55
C VAL A 153 5.82 -16.67 -10.02
N MET A 154 5.67 -16.82 -11.34
CA MET A 154 4.76 -17.83 -11.90
C MET A 154 5.23 -19.25 -11.56
N ASN A 155 4.27 -20.09 -11.14
CA ASN A 155 4.47 -21.52 -10.86
C ASN A 155 5.50 -21.81 -9.74
N ASP A 156 5.78 -20.85 -8.85
CA ASP A 156 6.68 -21.05 -7.72
C ASP A 156 6.04 -20.55 -6.42
N LEU A 157 5.21 -21.40 -5.83
CA LEU A 157 4.51 -21.08 -4.59
C LEU A 157 5.47 -20.84 -3.43
N ASN A 158 6.55 -21.62 -3.32
CA ASN A 158 7.52 -21.47 -2.24
C ASN A 158 8.20 -20.09 -2.31
N ARG A 159 8.63 -19.71 -3.51
CA ARG A 159 9.22 -18.38 -3.74
C ARG A 159 8.22 -17.26 -3.41
N ASN A 160 6.96 -17.43 -3.77
CA ASN A 160 5.91 -16.44 -3.47
C ASN A 160 5.67 -16.29 -1.96
N LEU A 161 5.72 -17.37 -1.20
CA LEU A 161 5.64 -17.31 0.26
C LEU A 161 6.87 -16.62 0.87
N GLU A 162 8.07 -16.89 0.35
CA GLU A 162 9.29 -16.20 0.76
C GLU A 162 9.23 -14.70 0.48
N ILE A 163 8.78 -14.27 -0.70
CA ILE A 163 8.61 -12.86 -1.06
C ILE A 163 7.71 -12.16 -0.04
N VAL A 164 6.55 -12.73 0.23
CA VAL A 164 5.62 -12.16 1.22
C VAL A 164 6.27 -12.07 2.60
N ALA A 165 6.92 -13.16 3.05
CA ALA A 165 7.59 -13.17 4.35
C ALA A 165 8.71 -12.13 4.44
N ASN A 166 9.54 -12.00 3.39
CA ASN A 166 10.62 -11.02 3.33
C ASN A 166 10.11 -9.59 3.47
N VAL A 167 9.06 -9.25 2.74
CA VAL A 167 8.49 -7.90 2.75
C VAL A 167 7.79 -7.60 4.08
N ILE A 168 6.94 -8.52 4.54
CA ILE A 168 6.17 -8.32 5.78
C ILE A 168 7.08 -8.25 7.02
N SER A 169 8.19 -8.99 7.03
CA SER A 169 9.17 -8.92 8.13
C SER A 169 9.81 -7.54 8.31
N LYS A 170 9.76 -6.67 7.29
CA LYS A 170 10.26 -5.28 7.41
C LYS A 170 9.33 -4.38 8.23
N LEU A 171 8.09 -4.83 8.50
CA LEU A 171 7.07 -4.11 9.28
C LEU A 171 6.97 -4.60 10.74
N SER A 172 7.79 -5.59 11.12
CA SER A 172 7.72 -6.26 12.42
C SER A 172 8.64 -5.59 13.44
#